data_dbd080557e655a0601578930c1f8e96c
#
_entry.id   dbd080557e655a0601578930c1f8e96c
#
_cell.length_a   1.000
_cell.length_b   1.000
_cell.length_c   1.000
_cell.angle_alpha   90.00
_cell.angle_beta   90.00
_cell.angle_gamma   90.00
#
_symmetry.space_group_name_H-M   'P 1'
#
loop_
_entity.id
_entity.type
_entity.pdbx_description
1 polymer ?
#
loop_
_entity_poly.entity_id
_entity_poly.type
_entity_poly.pdbx_seq_one_letter_code
_entity_poly.pdbx_strand_id
1 'polypeptide(L)'
;LLFCMRFIYITAFISTFAFSFVSNCLGLVEGKLGRVDASASLGLTYDSRVFMLPTNEFNAIKDSNGSSKVPVNEMKSEHDLILNFSPALHFTSKLGLLKISGSAGVTVSHFFLNNDKSYVAPTTSLNIDFDDTLALKKRISNNAKIRFESTFDVGQSIGASVLEQDLISYTYVTAGLNIRYNHSAKFGLGGGTSYSYRIYQTSSNNPDQPNLDFSTLPLSFRAFYIYSEKLDFFSNYTFSKSKAYNTGGVANLTDSNNHTFSVGADGDYSSKFSGTTSIGYSFMDYMGPGQADQDNLVTSIALNWKHNSKTSSNYSLTRAFSPTAQGFSTFSTTFRTGLNHRFTESLSGSSYLSLSRIDYTYPIDFSKSVVSVDESSSMDTFGFGFGLSKPLNKIFSASGNYDFSLM
;
A
#
# COMPACT_ATOMS: atom_id res chain seq x y z
N LEU A 1 33.17 3.48 -30.74
CA LEU A 1 31.81 3.86 -30.31
C LEU A 1 31.73 3.71 -28.77
N LEU A 2 32.11 4.77 -28.03
CA LEU A 2 31.99 4.83 -26.59
C LEU A 2 30.59 5.38 -26.24
N PHE A 3 29.74 4.54 -25.70
CA PHE A 3 28.53 4.94 -25.01
C PHE A 3 28.95 5.53 -23.66
N CYS A 4 28.93 6.85 -23.53
CA CYS A 4 29.04 7.54 -22.26
C CYS A 4 27.68 7.48 -21.55
N MET A 5 27.42 6.42 -20.80
CA MET A 5 26.31 6.39 -19.85
C MET A 5 26.65 7.35 -18.71
N ARG A 6 26.07 8.54 -18.72
CA ARG A 6 26.01 9.40 -17.52
C ARG A 6 24.96 8.81 -16.58
N PHE A 7 25.38 7.95 -15.69
CA PHE A 7 24.61 7.62 -14.50
C PHE A 7 24.64 8.84 -13.57
N ILE A 8 23.53 9.55 -13.50
CA ILE A 8 23.29 10.47 -12.38
C ILE A 8 22.92 9.60 -11.21
N TYR A 9 23.88 9.28 -10.36
CA TYR A 9 23.62 8.59 -9.09
C TYR A 9 23.01 9.60 -8.11
N ILE A 10 21.66 9.66 -8.06
CA ILE A 10 20.95 10.29 -6.96
C ILE A 10 20.97 9.28 -5.82
N THR A 11 21.91 9.41 -4.90
CA THR A 11 22.04 8.49 -3.77
C THR A 11 21.41 9.13 -2.54
N ALA A 12 20.18 8.76 -2.22
CA ALA A 12 19.52 9.14 -0.98
C ALA A 12 19.66 8.00 0.04
N PHE A 13 20.30 8.26 1.17
CA PHE A 13 20.36 7.36 2.32
C PHE A 13 19.26 7.74 3.30
N ILE A 14 18.27 6.91 3.48
CA ILE A 14 17.20 7.12 4.45
C ILE A 14 17.37 6.10 5.57
N SER A 15 17.52 6.57 6.80
CA SER A 15 17.48 5.71 7.97
C SER A 15 16.38 6.17 8.90
N THR A 16 15.51 5.25 9.27
CA THR A 16 14.42 5.48 10.19
C THR A 16 14.58 4.58 11.40
N PHE A 17 14.50 5.15 12.57
CA PHE A 17 14.54 4.44 13.83
C PHE A 17 13.24 4.74 14.59
N ALA A 18 12.46 3.71 14.88
CA ALA A 18 11.16 3.86 15.52
C ALA A 18 11.08 3.01 16.80
N PHE A 19 10.61 3.63 17.87
CA PHE A 19 10.16 2.96 19.07
C PHE A 19 8.65 3.12 19.20
N SER A 20 7.96 2.05 19.55
CA SER A 20 6.54 2.14 19.84
C SER A 20 6.14 1.33 21.07
N PHE A 21 5.22 1.92 21.82
CA PHE A 21 4.49 1.27 22.90
C PHE A 21 3.04 1.13 22.46
N VAL A 22 2.53 -0.07 22.45
CA VAL A 22 1.15 -0.35 22.08
C VAL A 22 0.44 -0.92 23.28
N SER A 23 -0.70 -0.31 23.67
CA SER A 23 -1.63 -0.98 24.57
C SER A 23 -2.40 -2.03 23.79
N ASN A 24 -2.39 -3.26 24.24
CA ASN A 24 -3.31 -4.26 23.76
C ASN A 24 -4.74 -3.81 24.08
N CYS A 25 -5.70 -4.23 23.25
CA CYS A 25 -7.09 -3.83 23.40
C CYS A 25 -7.60 -4.05 24.81
N LEU A 26 -8.05 -2.98 25.46
CA LEU A 26 -8.78 -3.03 26.71
C LEU A 26 -10.24 -3.26 26.38
N GLY A 27 -10.82 -4.38 26.83
CA GLY A 27 -12.25 -4.63 26.68
C GLY A 27 -13.05 -3.58 27.43
N LEU A 28 -13.76 -2.72 26.71
CA LEU A 28 -14.63 -1.69 27.32
C LEU A 28 -16.02 -2.25 27.60
N VAL A 29 -16.59 -2.93 26.62
CA VAL A 29 -17.94 -3.50 26.69
C VAL A 29 -17.98 -4.82 25.96
N GLU A 30 -18.52 -5.84 26.60
CA GLU A 30 -18.81 -7.12 25.98
C GLU A 30 -20.28 -7.47 26.25
N GLY A 31 -21.01 -7.80 25.20
CA GLY A 31 -22.43 -8.11 25.23
C GLY A 31 -22.85 -9.15 24.21
N LYS A 32 -24.13 -9.49 24.19
CA LYS A 32 -24.69 -10.48 23.25
C LYS A 32 -24.51 -10.09 21.77
N LEU A 33 -24.43 -8.81 21.47
CA LEU A 33 -24.31 -8.28 20.10
C LEU A 33 -22.86 -8.11 19.64
N GLY A 34 -21.88 -8.15 20.56
CA GLY A 34 -20.49 -7.98 20.20
C GLY A 34 -19.63 -7.42 21.33
N ARG A 35 -18.44 -7.02 20.97
CA ARG A 35 -17.42 -6.49 21.86
C ARG A 35 -16.88 -5.17 21.33
N VAL A 36 -16.62 -4.24 22.22
CA VAL A 36 -15.93 -2.97 21.95
C VAL A 36 -14.66 -2.94 22.78
N ASP A 37 -13.55 -2.68 22.12
CA ASP A 37 -12.23 -2.57 22.71
C ASP A 37 -11.62 -1.19 22.42
N ALA A 38 -10.79 -0.69 23.34
CA ALA A 38 -9.96 0.48 23.12
C ALA A 38 -8.49 0.08 23.03
N SER A 39 -7.77 0.72 22.13
CA SER A 39 -6.31 0.62 22.04
C SER A 39 -5.69 2.00 21.91
N ALA A 40 -4.42 2.10 22.27
CA ALA A 40 -3.63 3.28 21.99
C ALA A 40 -2.20 2.88 21.66
N SER A 41 -1.58 3.57 20.72
CA SER A 41 -0.15 3.43 20.47
C SER A 41 0.55 4.77 20.62
N LEU A 42 1.73 4.75 21.20
CA LEU A 42 2.65 5.87 21.29
C LEU A 42 3.95 5.46 20.63
N GLY A 43 4.37 6.18 19.61
CA GLY A 43 5.58 5.91 18.86
C GLY A 43 6.48 7.14 18.79
N LEU A 44 7.78 6.94 18.83
CA LEU A 44 8.79 7.95 18.59
C LEU A 44 9.65 7.46 17.42
N THR A 45 9.71 8.22 16.36
CA THR A 45 10.41 7.89 15.12
C THR A 45 11.44 8.96 14.82
N TYR A 46 12.70 8.58 14.68
CA TYR A 46 13.70 9.44 14.07
C TYR A 46 13.79 9.09 12.57
N ASP A 47 13.61 10.09 11.72
CA ASP A 47 13.75 9.96 10.27
C ASP A 47 14.86 10.90 9.79
N SER A 48 15.86 10.34 9.13
CA SER A 48 17.01 11.11 8.65
C SER A 48 16.70 11.93 7.39
N ARG A 49 15.60 11.61 6.68
CA ARG A 49 15.20 12.28 5.42
C ARG A 49 13.69 12.29 5.25
N VAL A 50 13.05 13.16 6.02
CA VAL A 50 11.58 13.26 6.08
C VAL A 50 10.95 13.55 4.70
N PHE A 51 11.65 14.28 3.84
CA PHE A 51 11.17 14.66 2.50
C PHE A 51 11.62 13.71 1.40
N MET A 52 12.35 12.63 1.72
CA MET A 52 12.92 11.67 0.76
C MET A 52 13.82 12.28 -0.31
N LEU A 53 14.44 13.41 -0.03
CA LEU A 53 15.34 14.12 -0.95
C LEU A 53 16.81 13.83 -0.64
N PRO A 54 17.69 13.76 -1.64
CA PRO A 54 19.13 13.84 -1.42
C PRO A 54 19.51 15.16 -0.75
N THR A 55 20.54 15.16 0.10
CA THR A 55 20.98 16.34 0.88
C THR A 55 21.32 17.55 -0.01
N ASN A 56 21.94 17.30 -1.17
CA ASN A 56 22.26 18.36 -2.13
C ASN A 56 21.01 18.99 -2.75
N GLU A 57 19.99 18.19 -3.06
CA GLU A 57 18.71 18.68 -3.59
C GLU A 57 17.90 19.41 -2.51
N PHE A 58 17.84 18.86 -1.30
CA PHE A 58 17.23 19.53 -0.16
C PHE A 58 17.83 20.91 0.07
N ASN A 59 19.16 21.01 0.09
CA ASN A 59 19.86 22.30 0.26
C ASN A 59 19.62 23.25 -0.91
N ALA A 60 19.63 22.74 -2.15
CA ALA A 60 19.37 23.55 -3.33
C ALA A 60 17.94 24.14 -3.32
N ILE A 61 16.96 23.36 -2.89
CA ILE A 61 15.57 23.83 -2.74
C ILE A 61 15.48 24.85 -1.60
N LYS A 62 16.10 24.58 -0.46
CA LYS A 62 16.10 25.46 0.71
C LYS A 62 16.82 26.79 0.43
N ASP A 63 17.91 26.78 -0.31
CA ASP A 63 18.72 27.97 -0.62
C ASP A 63 18.21 28.76 -1.84
N SER A 64 17.30 28.18 -2.64
CA SER A 64 16.72 28.85 -3.81
C SER A 64 15.75 29.95 -3.37
N ASN A 65 16.16 31.19 -3.47
CA ASN A 65 15.39 32.38 -3.14
C ASN A 65 14.09 32.51 -3.97
N GLY A 66 13.10 31.68 -3.73
CA GLY A 66 11.76 31.81 -4.29
C GLY A 66 11.53 31.24 -5.70
N SER A 67 12.53 30.61 -6.33
CA SER A 67 12.37 29.90 -7.63
C SER A 67 12.00 28.44 -7.47
N SER A 68 11.94 27.94 -6.25
CA SER A 68 11.66 26.54 -5.94
C SER A 68 10.16 26.27 -5.93
N LYS A 69 9.77 25.10 -6.40
CA LYS A 69 8.38 24.61 -6.40
C LYS A 69 7.82 24.41 -4.99
N VAL A 70 8.66 24.42 -3.95
CA VAL A 70 8.29 24.30 -2.54
C VAL A 70 8.65 25.59 -1.82
N PRO A 71 7.77 26.21 -1.03
CA PRO A 71 8.10 27.40 -0.27
C PRO A 71 9.22 27.07 0.72
N VAL A 72 10.29 27.82 0.65
CA VAL A 72 11.49 27.67 1.50
C VAL A 72 11.16 27.66 3.00
N ASN A 73 10.04 28.27 3.39
CA ASN A 73 9.59 28.35 4.78
C ASN A 73 8.96 27.06 5.33
N GLU A 74 8.64 26.09 4.49
CA GLU A 74 7.97 24.84 4.91
C GLU A 74 8.95 23.68 5.16
N MET A 75 10.18 23.75 4.65
CA MET A 75 11.22 22.74 4.81
C MET A 75 12.32 23.23 5.75
N LYS A 76 12.16 23.02 7.05
CA LYS A 76 13.11 23.55 8.05
C LYS A 76 14.31 22.63 8.24
N SER A 77 14.10 21.33 8.21
CA SER A 77 15.13 20.32 8.47
C SER A 77 14.95 19.12 7.57
N GLU A 78 16.05 18.57 7.05
CA GLU A 78 16.07 17.31 6.30
C GLU A 78 15.65 16.12 7.15
N HIS A 79 16.01 16.14 8.44
CA HIS A 79 15.69 15.09 9.40
C HIS A 79 14.69 15.59 10.44
N ASP A 80 13.99 14.67 11.08
CA ASP A 80 13.08 15.00 12.18
C ASP A 80 12.97 13.87 13.21
N LEU A 81 12.52 14.27 14.39
CA LEU A 81 12.01 13.38 15.41
C LEU A 81 10.49 13.52 15.43
N ILE A 82 9.77 12.43 15.21
CA ILE A 82 8.31 12.44 15.02
C ILE A 82 7.67 11.66 16.17
N LEU A 83 6.80 12.32 16.93
CA LEU A 83 5.98 11.68 17.95
C LEU A 83 4.61 11.34 17.36
N ASN A 84 4.27 10.07 17.37
CA ASN A 84 2.99 9.56 16.90
C ASN A 84 2.15 9.07 18.07
N PHE A 85 0.92 9.53 18.18
CA PHE A 85 -0.05 9.02 19.14
C PHE A 85 -1.33 8.62 18.42
N SER A 86 -1.72 7.36 18.54
CA SER A 86 -2.85 6.80 17.79
C SER A 86 -3.81 6.02 18.69
N PRO A 87 -4.78 6.71 19.32
CA PRO A 87 -5.88 6.06 20.01
C PRO A 87 -6.92 5.54 19.01
N ALA A 88 -7.52 4.38 19.30
CA ALA A 88 -8.58 3.81 18.48
C ALA A 88 -9.56 3.00 19.31
N LEU A 89 -10.81 2.97 18.85
CA LEU A 89 -11.87 2.07 19.28
C LEU A 89 -12.06 0.99 18.22
N HIS A 90 -12.19 -0.23 18.65
CA HIS A 90 -12.44 -1.38 17.79
C HIS A 90 -13.76 -2.02 18.22
N PHE A 91 -14.58 -2.40 17.26
CA PHE A 91 -15.75 -3.20 17.54
C PHE A 91 -15.73 -4.49 16.73
N THR A 92 -16.25 -5.55 17.31
CA THR A 92 -16.40 -6.84 16.66
C THR A 92 -17.72 -7.45 17.07
N SER A 93 -18.53 -7.85 16.09
CA SER A 93 -19.78 -8.56 16.29
C SER A 93 -19.78 -9.83 15.45
N LYS A 94 -20.33 -10.91 15.98
CA LYS A 94 -20.49 -12.16 15.25
C LYS A 94 -21.93 -12.64 15.39
N LEU A 95 -22.68 -12.52 14.32
CA LEU A 95 -24.10 -12.85 14.22
C LEU A 95 -24.28 -14.09 13.31
N GLY A 96 -24.09 -15.27 13.89
CA GLY A 96 -24.15 -16.51 13.11
C GLY A 96 -23.02 -16.62 12.09
N LEU A 97 -23.35 -16.54 10.81
CA LEU A 97 -22.39 -16.60 9.69
C LEU A 97 -21.84 -15.23 9.32
N LEU A 98 -22.41 -14.17 9.85
CA LEU A 98 -22.01 -12.79 9.61
C LEU A 98 -21.06 -12.33 10.71
N LYS A 99 -19.90 -11.83 10.31
CA LYS A 99 -18.94 -11.15 11.17
C LYS A 99 -18.82 -9.70 10.74
N ILE A 100 -19.03 -8.78 11.66
CA ILE A 100 -18.87 -7.35 11.45
C ILE A 100 -17.74 -6.89 12.36
N SER A 101 -16.76 -6.20 11.81
CA SER A 101 -15.69 -5.59 12.59
C SER A 101 -15.33 -4.22 12.03
N GLY A 102 -14.88 -3.34 12.87
CA GLY A 102 -14.46 -2.01 12.44
C GLY A 102 -13.63 -1.31 13.49
N SER A 103 -13.11 -0.18 13.10
CA SER A 103 -12.35 0.69 13.98
C SER A 103 -12.66 2.15 13.69
N ALA A 104 -12.55 2.99 14.71
CA ALA A 104 -12.54 4.43 14.60
C ALA A 104 -11.40 4.96 15.45
N GLY A 105 -10.53 5.75 14.88
CA GLY A 105 -9.35 6.25 15.55
C GLY A 105 -8.88 7.57 14.95
N VAL A 106 -7.83 8.09 15.57
CA VAL A 106 -7.13 9.28 15.11
C VAL A 106 -5.64 9.07 15.31
N THR A 107 -4.83 9.50 14.35
CA THR A 107 -3.37 9.57 14.49
C THR A 107 -2.97 11.03 14.60
N VAL A 108 -2.30 11.36 15.67
CA VAL A 108 -1.68 12.67 15.90
C VAL A 108 -0.19 12.49 15.68
N SER A 109 0.38 13.20 14.72
CA SER A 109 1.81 13.19 14.43
C SER A 109 2.39 14.57 14.66
N HIS A 110 3.36 14.64 15.57
CA HIS A 110 4.04 15.88 15.90
C HIS A 110 5.50 15.81 15.45
N PHE A 111 5.86 16.70 14.53
CA PHE A 111 7.22 16.88 14.02
C PHE A 111 7.91 17.94 14.87
N PHE A 112 9.07 17.61 15.46
CA PHE A 112 9.74 18.52 16.36
C PHE A 112 10.51 19.63 15.65
N LEU A 113 11.10 19.35 14.51
CA LEU A 113 11.88 20.33 13.72
C LEU A 113 11.02 20.97 12.62
N ASN A 114 10.23 20.18 11.91
CA ASN A 114 9.30 20.63 10.89
C ASN A 114 7.86 20.71 11.48
N ASN A 115 7.67 21.50 12.52
CA ASN A 115 6.44 21.53 13.33
C ASN A 115 5.18 21.93 12.53
N ASP A 116 5.33 22.68 11.45
CA ASP A 116 4.29 23.05 10.49
C ASP A 116 3.76 21.86 9.69
N LYS A 117 4.53 20.76 9.63
CA LYS A 117 4.10 19.49 9.05
C LYS A 117 3.38 18.58 10.04
N SER A 118 3.19 19.01 11.29
CA SER A 118 2.40 18.27 12.29
C SER A 118 0.93 18.19 11.86
N TYR A 119 0.30 17.02 12.08
CA TYR A 119 -1.06 16.79 11.61
C TYR A 119 -1.86 15.88 12.53
N VAL A 120 -3.18 15.90 12.31
CA VAL A 120 -4.14 14.99 12.91
C VAL A 120 -4.91 14.29 11.80
N ALA A 121 -4.78 12.98 11.71
CA ALA A 121 -5.40 12.18 10.67
C ALA A 121 -6.45 11.21 11.26
N PRO A 122 -7.75 11.44 11.02
CA PRO A 122 -8.78 10.47 11.38
C PRO A 122 -8.69 9.22 10.53
N THR A 123 -8.98 8.07 11.11
CA THR A 123 -9.04 6.78 10.42
C THR A 123 -10.27 6.01 10.86
N THR A 124 -10.99 5.45 9.90
CA THR A 124 -12.13 4.58 10.17
C THR A 124 -12.08 3.37 9.27
N SER A 125 -12.51 2.23 9.76
CA SER A 125 -12.65 1.02 8.95
C SER A 125 -13.91 0.26 9.32
N LEU A 126 -14.54 -0.38 8.34
CA LEU A 126 -15.65 -1.29 8.52
C LEU A 126 -15.47 -2.49 7.60
N ASN A 127 -15.49 -3.68 8.17
CA ASN A 127 -15.44 -4.95 7.44
C ASN A 127 -16.65 -5.78 7.77
N ILE A 128 -17.30 -6.31 6.74
CA ILE A 128 -18.44 -7.20 6.84
C ILE A 128 -18.09 -8.49 6.11
N ASP A 129 -17.98 -9.58 6.84
CA ASP A 129 -17.66 -10.91 6.31
C ASP A 129 -18.88 -11.83 6.50
N PHE A 130 -19.29 -12.46 5.43
CA PHE A 130 -20.25 -13.55 5.44
C PHE A 130 -19.58 -14.80 4.88
N ASP A 131 -19.58 -15.87 5.64
CA ASP A 131 -18.97 -17.13 5.22
C ASP A 131 -19.84 -18.31 5.58
N ASP A 132 -20.64 -18.76 4.65
CA ASP A 132 -21.45 -19.96 4.81
C ASP A 132 -20.64 -21.25 4.55
N THR A 133 -19.42 -21.12 4.04
CA THR A 133 -18.54 -22.28 3.82
C THR A 133 -18.19 -23.00 5.14
N LEU A 134 -18.20 -22.30 6.27
CA LEU A 134 -17.96 -22.86 7.60
C LEU A 134 -19.14 -23.67 8.13
N ALA A 135 -20.37 -23.27 7.79
CA ALA A 135 -21.57 -23.97 8.21
C ALA A 135 -21.73 -25.32 7.50
N LEU A 136 -21.24 -25.43 6.30
CA LEU A 136 -21.40 -26.58 5.42
C LEU A 136 -20.41 -27.72 5.66
N LYS A 137 -19.40 -27.54 6.51
CA LYS A 137 -18.56 -28.66 6.99
C LYS A 137 -19.36 -29.82 7.62
N LYS A 138 -20.63 -29.56 7.99
CA LYS A 138 -21.55 -30.56 8.55
C LYS A 138 -22.60 -31.12 7.57
N ARG A 139 -22.71 -30.58 6.36
CA ARG A 139 -23.66 -31.07 5.36
C ARG A 139 -22.92 -31.62 4.15
N ILE A 140 -22.98 -32.92 4.02
CA ILE A 140 -22.60 -33.68 2.83
C ILE A 140 -23.65 -33.35 1.75
N SER A 141 -23.56 -32.28 1.03
CA SER A 141 -24.32 -32.08 -0.18
C SER A 141 -23.72 -30.98 -1.05
N ASN A 142 -23.92 -31.13 -2.35
CA ASN A 142 -23.46 -30.28 -3.45
C ASN A 142 -23.99 -28.83 -3.40
N ASN A 143 -24.22 -28.27 -2.23
CA ASN A 143 -24.78 -26.94 -2.08
C ASN A 143 -23.70 -25.89 -2.26
N ALA A 144 -24.05 -24.93 -3.05
CA ALA A 144 -23.32 -23.71 -3.29
C ALA A 144 -22.84 -23.07 -1.98
N LYS A 145 -21.55 -22.81 -1.91
CA LYS A 145 -20.91 -22.16 -0.78
C LYS A 145 -20.65 -20.72 -1.18
N ILE A 146 -21.29 -19.79 -0.50
CA ILE A 146 -21.14 -18.36 -0.76
C ILE A 146 -20.31 -17.76 0.36
N ARG A 147 -19.28 -17.03 -0.04
CA ARG A 147 -18.55 -16.12 0.84
C ARG A 147 -18.59 -14.74 0.21
N PHE A 148 -18.90 -13.72 0.99
CA PHE A 148 -18.66 -12.35 0.60
C PHE A 148 -17.91 -11.60 1.71
N GLU A 149 -17.12 -10.64 1.29
CA GLU A 149 -16.36 -9.74 2.15
C GLU A 149 -16.56 -8.33 1.61
N SER A 150 -16.97 -7.42 2.47
CA SER A 150 -17.11 -6.00 2.15
C SER A 150 -16.26 -5.18 3.10
N THR A 151 -15.51 -4.23 2.53
CA THR A 151 -14.64 -3.32 3.27
C THR A 151 -15.03 -1.89 2.99
N PHE A 152 -14.96 -1.04 3.99
CA PHE A 152 -15.15 0.39 3.85
C PHE A 152 -14.17 1.11 4.77
N ASP A 153 -13.33 1.98 4.21
CA ASP A 153 -12.34 2.75 4.95
C ASP A 153 -12.40 4.21 4.54
N VAL A 154 -12.33 5.09 5.52
CA VAL A 154 -12.18 6.53 5.33
C VAL A 154 -11.06 7.01 6.24
N GLY A 155 -10.15 7.79 5.71
CA GLY A 155 -9.06 8.31 6.49
C GLY A 155 -8.28 9.40 5.78
N GLN A 156 -7.27 9.88 6.47
CA GLN A 156 -6.30 10.82 5.94
C GLN A 156 -4.91 10.21 6.06
N SER A 157 -4.06 10.45 5.10
CA SER A 157 -2.67 10.02 5.09
C SER A 157 -1.76 11.17 4.69
N ILE A 158 -0.56 11.16 5.23
CA ILE A 158 0.51 12.09 4.85
C ILE A 158 1.76 11.25 4.62
N GLY A 159 2.45 11.50 3.53
CA GLY A 159 3.67 10.78 3.21
C GLY A 159 4.59 11.58 2.30
N ALA A 160 5.88 11.31 2.41
CA ALA A 160 6.87 11.89 1.52
C ALA A 160 6.73 11.28 0.12
N SER A 161 6.91 12.12 -0.90
CA SER A 161 6.97 11.69 -2.28
C SER A 161 8.17 12.35 -2.96
N VAL A 162 8.97 11.52 -3.60
CA VAL A 162 10.15 11.97 -4.35
C VAL A 162 9.75 12.86 -5.53
N LEU A 163 8.58 12.63 -6.11
CA LEU A 163 8.11 13.37 -7.28
C LEU A 163 7.66 14.79 -6.91
N GLU A 164 6.96 14.93 -5.81
CA GLU A 164 6.47 16.22 -5.32
C GLU A 164 7.49 16.96 -4.46
N GLN A 165 8.54 16.27 -4.03
CA GLN A 165 9.60 16.83 -3.19
C GLN A 165 9.07 17.44 -1.88
N ASP A 166 7.95 16.92 -1.38
CA ASP A 166 7.28 17.39 -0.16
C ASP A 166 6.51 16.25 0.53
N LEU A 167 6.00 16.56 1.73
CA LEU A 167 5.02 15.74 2.42
C LEU A 167 3.62 16.04 1.89
N ILE A 168 3.03 15.05 1.24
CA ILE A 168 1.71 15.19 0.63
C ILE A 168 0.64 14.64 1.56
N SER A 169 -0.37 15.46 1.82
CA SER A 169 -1.56 15.02 2.53
C SER A 169 -2.71 14.74 1.57
N TYR A 170 -3.42 13.64 1.82
CA TYR A 170 -4.64 13.31 1.10
C TYR A 170 -5.65 12.61 2.00
N THR A 171 -6.92 12.88 1.73
CA THR A 171 -8.04 12.12 2.28
C THR A 171 -8.37 10.99 1.32
N TYR A 172 -8.66 9.81 1.83
CA TYR A 172 -9.07 8.68 1.01
C TYR A 172 -10.37 8.07 1.50
N VAL A 173 -11.11 7.53 0.54
CA VAL A 173 -12.28 6.66 0.76
C VAL A 173 -12.06 5.41 -0.05
N THR A 174 -12.19 4.25 0.58
CA THR A 174 -12.18 2.97 -0.12
C THR A 174 -13.42 2.16 0.23
N ALA A 175 -14.02 1.51 -0.77
CA ALA A 175 -15.14 0.60 -0.58
C ALA A 175 -14.94 -0.63 -1.44
N GLY A 176 -14.90 -1.81 -0.83
CA GLY A 176 -14.63 -3.07 -1.51
C GLY A 176 -15.75 -4.09 -1.28
N LEU A 177 -15.96 -4.93 -2.28
CA LEU A 177 -16.82 -6.09 -2.22
C LEU A 177 -16.19 -7.24 -2.97
N ASN A 178 -16.03 -8.38 -2.32
CA ASN A 178 -15.58 -9.63 -2.93
C ASN A 178 -16.60 -10.72 -2.66
N ILE A 179 -16.93 -11.47 -3.70
CA ILE A 179 -17.86 -12.59 -3.62
C ILE A 179 -17.18 -13.82 -4.20
N ARG A 180 -17.32 -14.95 -3.51
CA ARG A 180 -16.93 -16.27 -3.99
C ARG A 180 -18.11 -17.22 -3.87
N TYR A 181 -18.37 -17.95 -4.96
CA TYR A 181 -19.40 -18.98 -5.07
C TYR A 181 -18.79 -20.29 -5.55
N ASN A 182 -18.78 -21.31 -4.70
CA ASN A 182 -18.31 -22.64 -5.08
C ASN A 182 -19.48 -23.46 -5.63
N HIS A 183 -19.56 -23.52 -6.96
CA HIS A 183 -20.62 -24.27 -7.67
C HIS A 183 -20.54 -25.78 -7.39
N SER A 184 -19.34 -26.32 -7.28
CA SER A 184 -19.11 -27.73 -7.01
C SER A 184 -17.87 -27.93 -6.13
N ALA A 185 -17.55 -29.17 -5.80
CA ALA A 185 -16.32 -29.51 -5.09
C ALA A 185 -15.04 -29.20 -5.89
N LYS A 186 -15.15 -28.97 -7.22
CA LYS A 186 -14.01 -28.72 -8.12
C LYS A 186 -14.02 -27.37 -8.78
N PHE A 187 -15.16 -26.69 -8.83
CA PHE A 187 -15.27 -25.41 -9.55
C PHE A 187 -15.96 -24.36 -8.72
N GLY A 188 -15.42 -23.16 -8.73
CA GLY A 188 -16.02 -21.98 -8.16
C GLY A 188 -15.84 -20.78 -9.08
N LEU A 189 -16.65 -19.77 -8.85
CA LEU A 189 -16.59 -18.46 -9.48
C LEU A 189 -16.41 -17.39 -8.40
N GLY A 190 -15.74 -16.33 -8.73
CA GLY A 190 -15.58 -15.19 -7.86
C GLY A 190 -15.66 -13.90 -8.65
N GLY A 191 -15.90 -12.83 -7.94
CA GLY A 191 -15.88 -11.49 -8.50
C GLY A 191 -15.67 -10.49 -7.38
N GLY A 192 -15.12 -9.35 -7.74
CA GLY A 192 -14.89 -8.31 -6.76
C GLY A 192 -14.75 -6.95 -7.40
N THR A 193 -14.93 -5.95 -6.57
CA THR A 193 -14.67 -4.56 -6.88
C THR A 193 -14.10 -3.86 -5.66
N SER A 194 -13.30 -2.81 -5.87
CA SER A 194 -12.85 -1.93 -4.80
C SER A 194 -12.76 -0.52 -5.35
N TYR A 195 -13.75 0.31 -5.04
CA TYR A 195 -13.68 1.73 -5.38
C TYR A 195 -12.71 2.42 -4.44
N SER A 196 -11.77 3.19 -4.97
CA SER A 196 -10.91 4.08 -4.20
C SER A 196 -10.99 5.49 -4.75
N TYR A 197 -11.09 6.46 -3.85
CA TYR A 197 -11.07 7.88 -4.17
C TYR A 197 -10.07 8.59 -3.26
N ARG A 198 -9.18 9.38 -3.85
CA ARG A 198 -8.18 10.18 -3.14
C ARG A 198 -8.37 11.64 -3.47
N ILE A 199 -8.44 12.47 -2.42
CA ILE A 199 -8.58 13.91 -2.49
C ILE A 199 -7.28 14.48 -1.93
N TYR A 200 -6.44 15.05 -2.79
CA TYR A 200 -5.19 15.67 -2.37
C TYR A 200 -5.47 17.06 -1.83
N GLN A 201 -4.86 17.38 -0.70
CA GLN A 201 -4.83 18.75 -0.23
C GLN A 201 -3.81 19.49 -1.11
N THR A 202 -4.31 20.36 -1.98
CA THR A 202 -3.47 21.14 -2.87
C THR A 202 -2.56 21.99 -2.01
N SER A 203 -1.25 21.78 -2.08
CA SER A 203 -0.32 22.78 -1.63
C SER A 203 -0.55 24.00 -2.52
N SER A 204 -0.91 25.13 -1.92
CA SER A 204 -1.13 26.39 -2.63
C SER A 204 0.12 26.91 -3.35
N ASN A 205 1.21 26.17 -3.30
CA ASN A 205 2.56 26.61 -3.61
C ASN A 205 3.10 26.08 -4.94
N ASN A 206 2.37 25.20 -5.64
CA ASN A 206 2.73 24.81 -6.99
C ASN A 206 1.52 24.82 -7.93
N PRO A 207 1.10 26.00 -8.43
CA PRO A 207 0.00 26.11 -9.37
C PRO A 207 0.28 25.41 -10.71
N ASP A 208 1.54 25.15 -11.04
CA ASP A 208 1.94 24.59 -12.34
C ASP A 208 1.90 23.04 -12.35
N GLN A 209 1.85 22.40 -11.20
CA GLN A 209 1.71 20.94 -11.07
C GLN A 209 0.79 20.57 -9.89
N PRO A 210 -0.51 20.82 -10.00
CA PRO A 210 -1.44 20.44 -8.95
C PRO A 210 -1.50 18.92 -8.83
N ASN A 211 -1.54 18.42 -7.60
CA ASN A 211 -1.89 17.03 -7.36
C ASN A 211 -3.35 16.83 -7.78
N LEU A 212 -3.59 15.86 -8.64
CA LEU A 212 -4.92 15.58 -9.15
C LEU A 212 -5.65 14.62 -8.23
N ASP A 213 -6.86 15.01 -7.82
CA ASP A 213 -7.77 14.06 -7.20
C ASP A 213 -8.07 12.94 -8.18
N PHE A 214 -8.06 11.69 -7.74
CA PHE A 214 -8.37 10.60 -8.64
C PHE A 214 -9.16 9.47 -7.97
N SER A 215 -9.95 8.78 -8.78
CA SER A 215 -10.63 7.55 -8.39
C SER A 215 -10.17 6.38 -9.23
N THR A 216 -10.22 5.19 -8.63
CA THR A 216 -9.97 3.93 -9.33
C THR A 216 -11.09 2.95 -8.99
N LEU A 217 -11.66 2.33 -10.02
CA LEU A 217 -12.71 1.31 -9.91
C LEU A 217 -12.27 0.05 -10.65
N PRO A 218 -11.64 -0.93 -9.99
CA PRO A 218 -11.42 -2.25 -10.55
C PRO A 218 -12.66 -3.13 -10.43
N LEU A 219 -12.93 -3.92 -11.47
CA LEU A 219 -13.92 -4.98 -11.51
C LEU A 219 -13.19 -6.28 -11.85
N SER A 220 -13.22 -7.25 -10.97
CA SER A 220 -12.56 -8.54 -11.17
C SER A 220 -13.53 -9.68 -11.32
N PHE A 221 -13.21 -10.61 -12.21
CA PHE A 221 -13.92 -11.87 -12.41
C PHE A 221 -12.90 -13.01 -12.33
N ARG A 222 -13.19 -14.03 -11.52
CA ARG A 222 -12.28 -15.12 -11.26
C ARG A 222 -12.98 -16.47 -11.37
N ALA A 223 -12.37 -17.40 -12.07
CA ALA A 223 -12.78 -18.78 -12.12
C ALA A 223 -11.75 -19.62 -11.34
N PHE A 224 -12.23 -20.54 -10.50
CA PHE A 224 -11.40 -21.38 -9.64
C PHE A 224 -11.53 -22.83 -10.04
N TYR A 225 -10.40 -23.52 -10.13
CA TYR A 225 -10.31 -24.97 -10.09
C TYR A 225 -9.82 -25.38 -8.70
N ILE A 226 -10.71 -25.96 -7.90
CA ILE A 226 -10.43 -26.41 -6.54
C ILE A 226 -9.68 -27.75 -6.63
N TYR A 227 -8.34 -27.69 -6.58
CA TYR A 227 -7.50 -28.86 -6.64
C TYR A 227 -7.63 -29.71 -5.36
N SER A 228 -7.60 -29.06 -4.21
CA SER A 228 -7.78 -29.65 -2.89
C SER A 228 -8.52 -28.71 -1.95
N GLU A 229 -8.80 -29.13 -0.73
CA GLU A 229 -9.41 -28.26 0.31
C GLU A 229 -8.53 -27.06 0.68
N LYS A 230 -7.26 -27.07 0.27
CA LYS A 230 -6.26 -26.06 0.66
C LYS A 230 -5.59 -25.38 -0.52
N LEU A 231 -5.81 -25.80 -1.75
CA LEU A 231 -5.16 -25.27 -2.93
C LEU A 231 -6.15 -25.11 -4.08
N ASP A 232 -6.23 -23.90 -4.59
CA ASP A 232 -7.00 -23.51 -5.77
C ASP A 232 -6.05 -23.06 -6.89
N PHE A 233 -6.36 -23.42 -8.12
CA PHE A 233 -5.86 -22.75 -9.31
C PHE A 233 -6.92 -21.79 -9.81
N PHE A 234 -6.50 -20.66 -10.35
CA PHE A 234 -7.46 -19.67 -10.84
C PHE A 234 -7.02 -19.03 -12.16
N SER A 235 -8.03 -18.58 -12.92
CA SER A 235 -7.86 -17.54 -13.92
C SER A 235 -8.65 -16.32 -13.52
N ASN A 236 -8.09 -15.13 -13.73
CA ASN A 236 -8.67 -13.88 -13.31
C ASN A 236 -8.59 -12.86 -14.46
N TYR A 237 -9.68 -12.15 -14.66
CA TYR A 237 -9.75 -10.97 -15.48
C TYR A 237 -10.11 -9.78 -14.61
N THR A 238 -9.36 -8.69 -14.73
CA THR A 238 -9.65 -7.43 -14.04
C THR A 238 -9.73 -6.31 -15.05
N PHE A 239 -10.84 -5.61 -15.03
CA PHE A 239 -11.01 -4.32 -15.68
C PHE A 239 -10.90 -3.23 -14.62
N SER A 240 -10.05 -2.23 -14.81
CA SER A 240 -9.88 -1.12 -13.87
C SER A 240 -10.01 0.20 -14.63
N LYS A 241 -10.90 1.06 -14.15
CA LYS A 241 -11.05 2.42 -14.67
C LYS A 241 -10.47 3.41 -13.67
N SER A 242 -9.51 4.22 -14.13
CA SER A 242 -8.97 5.34 -13.37
C SER A 242 -9.47 6.65 -13.96
N LYS A 243 -9.82 7.60 -13.10
CA LYS A 243 -10.31 8.90 -13.50
C LYS A 243 -9.78 9.98 -12.59
N ALA A 244 -9.20 11.04 -13.19
CA ALA A 244 -8.76 12.24 -12.49
C ALA A 244 -9.86 13.31 -12.44
N TYR A 245 -9.80 14.14 -11.41
CA TYR A 245 -10.72 15.24 -11.17
C TYR A 245 -9.92 16.51 -10.85
N ASN A 246 -10.59 17.66 -10.90
CA ASN A 246 -10.00 18.97 -10.55
C ASN A 246 -8.74 19.31 -11.35
N THR A 247 -8.76 18.99 -12.64
CA THR A 247 -7.58 19.13 -13.51
C THR A 247 -7.17 20.60 -13.76
N GLY A 248 -7.99 21.58 -13.33
CA GLY A 248 -7.66 23.03 -13.41
C GLY A 248 -7.31 23.54 -14.82
N GLY A 249 -7.69 22.82 -15.89
CA GLY A 249 -7.31 23.10 -17.27
C GLY A 249 -6.03 22.40 -17.73
N VAL A 250 -5.37 21.65 -16.85
CA VAL A 250 -4.27 20.74 -17.20
C VAL A 250 -4.86 19.55 -17.97
N ALA A 251 -4.18 19.10 -19.03
CA ALA A 251 -4.59 17.92 -19.76
C ALA A 251 -4.77 16.74 -18.81
N ASN A 252 -5.95 16.08 -18.89
CA ASN A 252 -6.25 14.94 -18.03
C ASN A 252 -5.47 13.71 -18.51
N LEU A 253 -4.35 13.45 -17.89
CA LEU A 253 -3.36 12.45 -18.29
C LEU A 253 -3.55 11.10 -17.56
N THR A 254 -4.44 11.06 -16.55
CA THR A 254 -4.64 9.88 -15.70
C THR A 254 -5.87 9.06 -16.06
N ASP A 255 -6.77 9.59 -16.90
CA ASP A 255 -7.93 8.82 -17.34
C ASP A 255 -7.46 7.64 -18.17
N SER A 256 -7.69 6.45 -17.66
CA SER A 256 -7.24 5.22 -18.29
C SER A 256 -8.17 4.05 -17.99
N ASN A 257 -8.24 3.12 -18.93
CA ASN A 257 -8.80 1.80 -18.74
C ASN A 257 -7.67 0.77 -18.74
N ASN A 258 -7.66 -0.09 -17.75
CA ASN A 258 -6.67 -1.15 -17.65
C ASN A 258 -7.38 -2.52 -17.69
N HIS A 259 -6.93 -3.39 -18.58
CA HIS A 259 -7.39 -4.75 -18.75
C HIS A 259 -6.28 -5.72 -18.38
N THR A 260 -6.47 -6.52 -17.35
CA THR A 260 -5.47 -7.49 -16.88
C THR A 260 -6.03 -8.90 -16.92
N PHE A 261 -5.33 -9.80 -17.60
CA PHE A 261 -5.58 -11.24 -17.59
C PHE A 261 -4.47 -11.93 -16.81
N SER A 262 -4.82 -12.78 -15.86
CA SER A 262 -3.83 -13.51 -15.07
C SER A 262 -4.30 -14.92 -14.75
N VAL A 263 -3.32 -15.80 -14.55
CA VAL A 263 -3.53 -17.16 -14.03
C VAL A 263 -2.66 -17.36 -12.82
N GLY A 264 -3.07 -18.22 -11.91
CA GLY A 264 -2.32 -18.40 -10.68
C GLY A 264 -2.82 -19.56 -9.82
N ALA A 265 -2.22 -19.63 -8.63
CA ALA A 265 -2.58 -20.59 -7.60
C ALA A 265 -2.62 -19.87 -6.24
N ASP A 266 -3.54 -20.30 -5.38
CA ASP A 266 -3.76 -19.73 -4.05
C ASP A 266 -4.01 -20.84 -3.02
N GLY A 267 -3.27 -20.81 -1.92
CA GLY A 267 -3.45 -21.75 -0.83
C GLY A 267 -2.16 -22.39 -0.30
N ASP A 268 -2.30 -23.62 0.24
CA ASP A 268 -1.21 -24.38 0.80
C ASP A 268 -0.59 -25.30 -0.27
N TYR A 269 0.60 -24.94 -0.77
CA TYR A 269 1.39 -25.78 -1.68
C TYR A 269 2.00 -27.00 -0.95
N SER A 270 2.25 -26.85 0.35
CA SER A 270 2.66 -27.92 1.26
C SER A 270 2.26 -27.57 2.69
N SER A 271 2.52 -28.47 3.65
CA SER A 271 2.24 -28.23 5.08
C SER A 271 3.05 -27.04 5.65
N LYS A 272 4.13 -26.64 5.01
CA LYS A 272 5.02 -25.55 5.45
C LYS A 272 5.05 -24.36 4.50
N PHE A 273 4.51 -24.49 3.31
CA PHE A 273 4.64 -23.50 2.25
C PHE A 273 3.27 -23.14 1.70
N SER A 274 2.87 -21.89 1.84
CA SER A 274 1.57 -21.37 1.45
C SER A 274 1.66 -19.99 0.84
N GLY A 275 0.65 -19.58 0.11
CA GLY A 275 0.53 -18.23 -0.43
C GLY A 275 -0.22 -18.17 -1.74
N THR A 276 -0.07 -17.04 -2.43
CA THR A 276 -0.69 -16.76 -3.73
C THR A 276 0.39 -16.47 -4.75
N THR A 277 0.27 -17.07 -5.93
CA THR A 277 1.13 -16.78 -7.08
C THR A 277 0.26 -16.48 -8.29
N SER A 278 0.57 -15.44 -9.04
CA SER A 278 -0.06 -15.18 -10.34
C SER A 278 0.90 -14.51 -11.31
N ILE A 279 0.68 -14.81 -12.58
CA ILE A 279 1.33 -14.17 -13.71
C ILE A 279 0.25 -13.79 -14.72
N GLY A 280 0.42 -12.66 -15.37
CA GLY A 280 -0.58 -12.14 -16.29
C GLY A 280 -0.02 -11.10 -17.24
N TYR A 281 -0.90 -10.55 -18.04
CA TYR A 281 -0.60 -9.49 -18.96
C TYR A 281 -1.64 -8.37 -18.80
N SER A 282 -1.17 -7.12 -18.80
CA SER A 282 -1.98 -5.93 -18.58
C SER A 282 -1.86 -5.01 -19.78
N PHE A 283 -3.01 -4.52 -20.24
CA PHE A 283 -3.16 -3.53 -21.31
C PHE A 283 -3.77 -2.28 -20.71
N MET A 284 -3.10 -1.15 -20.85
CA MET A 284 -3.55 0.14 -20.35
C MET A 284 -3.79 1.08 -21.52
N ASP A 285 -5.07 1.45 -21.71
CA ASP A 285 -5.52 2.39 -22.72
C ASP A 285 -5.72 3.75 -22.05
N TYR A 286 -4.99 4.75 -22.49
CA TYR A 286 -5.15 6.13 -22.01
C TYR A 286 -6.24 6.84 -22.81
N MET A 287 -7.06 7.62 -22.12
CA MET A 287 -8.19 8.33 -22.74
C MET A 287 -7.86 9.75 -23.17
N GLY A 288 -6.66 10.25 -22.85
CA GLY A 288 -6.22 11.61 -23.18
C GLY A 288 -5.58 11.71 -24.57
N PRO A 289 -5.66 12.87 -25.24
CA PRO A 289 -5.04 13.05 -26.54
C PRO A 289 -3.50 13.03 -26.44
N GLY A 290 -2.86 12.28 -27.35
CA GLY A 290 -1.40 12.20 -27.44
C GLY A 290 -0.73 11.25 -26.46
N GLN A 291 -1.50 10.40 -25.79
CA GLN A 291 -1.00 9.35 -24.90
C GLN A 291 -0.86 8.04 -25.67
N ALA A 292 0.25 7.36 -25.50
CA ALA A 292 0.47 6.03 -26.05
C ALA A 292 -0.07 4.97 -25.09
N ASP A 293 -0.81 4.01 -25.62
CA ASP A 293 -1.23 2.83 -24.89
C ASP A 293 -0.02 2.02 -24.47
N GLN A 294 -0.16 1.34 -23.33
CA GLN A 294 0.92 0.57 -22.75
C GLN A 294 0.46 -0.83 -22.42
N ASP A 295 1.36 -1.78 -22.63
CA ASP A 295 1.13 -3.17 -22.26
C ASP A 295 2.35 -3.76 -21.56
N ASN A 296 2.13 -4.65 -20.61
CA ASN A 296 3.24 -5.26 -19.89
C ASN A 296 2.86 -6.55 -19.17
N LEU A 297 3.88 -7.36 -18.91
CA LEU A 297 3.78 -8.54 -18.05
C LEU A 297 3.59 -8.08 -16.60
N VAL A 298 2.55 -8.60 -15.94
CA VAL A 298 2.27 -8.36 -14.52
C VAL A 298 2.44 -9.63 -13.70
N THR A 299 2.92 -9.50 -12.50
CA THR A 299 3.19 -10.63 -11.61
C THR A 299 2.83 -10.25 -10.18
N SER A 300 2.19 -11.17 -9.47
CA SER A 300 1.94 -11.05 -8.04
C SER A 300 2.26 -12.37 -7.36
N ILE A 301 3.26 -12.36 -6.51
CA ILE A 301 3.70 -13.50 -5.72
C ILE A 301 3.73 -13.07 -4.26
N ALA A 302 3.06 -13.82 -3.41
CA ALA A 302 3.10 -13.64 -1.96
C ALA A 302 3.16 -15.02 -1.30
N LEU A 303 4.32 -15.38 -0.80
CA LEU A 303 4.60 -16.72 -0.27
C LEU A 303 5.05 -16.64 1.18
N ASN A 304 4.63 -17.62 1.96
CA ASN A 304 5.03 -17.78 3.35
C ASN A 304 5.59 -19.18 3.56
N TRP A 305 6.78 -19.26 4.12
CA TRP A 305 7.46 -20.50 4.44
C TRP A 305 7.65 -20.63 5.96
N LYS A 306 7.01 -21.62 6.56
CA LYS A 306 7.18 -22.01 7.95
C LYS A 306 8.33 -23.01 8.07
N HIS A 307 9.53 -22.54 8.38
CA HIS A 307 10.70 -23.40 8.57
C HIS A 307 10.50 -24.34 9.77
N ASN A 308 10.06 -23.77 10.88
CA ASN A 308 9.72 -24.49 12.12
C ASN A 308 8.72 -23.67 12.95
N SER A 309 8.45 -24.10 14.19
CA SER A 309 7.48 -23.42 15.08
C SER A 309 7.91 -22.01 15.52
N LYS A 310 9.18 -21.66 15.37
CA LYS A 310 9.76 -20.37 15.79
C LYS A 310 10.14 -19.47 14.62
N THR A 311 10.33 -20.03 13.43
CA THR A 311 10.91 -19.30 12.30
C THR A 311 10.02 -19.43 11.07
N SER A 312 9.71 -18.29 10.47
CA SER A 312 9.05 -18.22 9.16
C SER A 312 9.68 -17.15 8.29
N SER A 313 9.64 -17.34 6.98
CA SER A 313 10.00 -16.32 6.02
C SER A 313 8.84 -16.04 5.07
N ASN A 314 8.78 -14.82 4.61
CA ASN A 314 7.84 -14.35 3.61
C ASN A 314 8.59 -13.79 2.41
N TYR A 315 8.05 -14.05 1.22
CA TYR A 315 8.58 -13.61 -0.06
C TYR A 315 7.47 -12.94 -0.83
N SER A 316 7.72 -11.78 -1.39
CA SER A 316 6.78 -11.12 -2.29
C SER A 316 7.50 -10.59 -3.51
N LEU A 317 6.87 -10.74 -4.66
CA LEU A 317 7.27 -10.10 -5.90
C LEU A 317 6.01 -9.54 -6.53
N THR A 318 6.00 -8.23 -6.73
CA THR A 318 4.89 -7.53 -7.38
C THR A 318 5.43 -6.76 -8.56
N ARG A 319 4.78 -6.90 -9.71
CA ARG A 319 5.05 -6.13 -10.91
C ARG A 319 3.73 -5.66 -11.49
N ALA A 320 3.47 -4.35 -11.45
CA ALA A 320 2.16 -3.79 -11.80
C ALA A 320 2.23 -2.32 -12.23
N PHE A 321 1.24 -1.88 -12.99
CA PHE A 321 0.96 -0.47 -13.25
C PHE A 321 0.34 0.20 -12.03
N SER A 322 0.67 1.48 -11.84
CA SER A 322 0.06 2.33 -10.82
C SER A 322 -0.10 3.75 -11.36
N PRO A 323 -1.30 4.34 -11.31
CA PRO A 323 -1.48 5.75 -11.61
C PRO A 323 -0.86 6.61 -10.50
N THR A 324 -0.37 7.80 -10.87
CA THR A 324 0.17 8.78 -9.93
C THR A 324 -0.72 10.01 -9.82
N ALA A 325 -0.54 10.79 -8.77
CA ALA A 325 -1.26 12.05 -8.58
C ALA A 325 -0.87 13.14 -9.60
N GLN A 326 0.29 13.03 -10.22
CA GLN A 326 0.78 14.00 -11.21
C GLN A 326 0.30 13.72 -12.63
N GLY A 327 -0.54 12.72 -12.82
CA GLY A 327 -1.16 12.46 -14.11
C GLY A 327 -0.34 11.59 -15.06
N PHE A 328 0.64 10.86 -14.59
CA PHE A 328 1.33 9.84 -15.36
C PHE A 328 1.23 8.47 -14.67
N SER A 329 1.61 7.42 -15.37
CA SER A 329 1.66 6.08 -14.80
C SER A 329 3.08 5.67 -14.47
N THR A 330 3.18 4.84 -13.47
CA THR A 330 4.41 4.14 -13.13
C THR A 330 4.23 2.65 -13.33
N PHE A 331 5.30 1.99 -13.68
CA PHE A 331 5.38 0.55 -13.72
C PHE A 331 6.39 0.08 -12.68
N SER A 332 5.90 -0.47 -11.58
CA SER A 332 6.74 -0.84 -10.46
C SER A 332 7.01 -2.33 -10.41
N THR A 333 8.26 -2.70 -10.14
CA THR A 333 8.67 -4.07 -9.81
C THR A 333 9.30 -4.05 -8.43
N THR A 334 8.67 -4.73 -7.47
CA THR A 334 9.15 -4.78 -6.09
C THR A 334 9.30 -6.22 -5.66
N PHE A 335 10.51 -6.59 -5.26
CA PHE A 335 10.80 -7.83 -4.55
C PHE A 335 11.07 -7.53 -3.09
N ARG A 336 10.43 -8.29 -2.19
CA ARG A 336 10.68 -8.21 -0.76
C ARG A 336 10.77 -9.61 -0.16
N THR A 337 11.74 -9.82 0.70
CA THR A 337 11.84 -11.01 1.54
C THR A 337 11.94 -10.60 3.00
N GLY A 338 11.29 -11.34 3.87
CA GLY A 338 11.30 -11.10 5.30
C GLY A 338 11.52 -12.40 6.07
N LEU A 339 12.13 -12.29 7.23
CA LEU A 339 12.34 -13.35 8.20
C LEU A 339 11.73 -12.94 9.53
N ASN A 340 10.92 -13.81 10.11
CA ASN A 340 10.40 -13.65 11.46
C ASN A 340 10.94 -14.79 12.34
N HIS A 341 11.48 -14.45 13.48
CA HIS A 341 12.03 -15.43 14.43
C HIS A 341 11.58 -15.13 15.86
N ARG A 342 11.11 -16.16 16.55
CA ARG A 342 10.77 -16.09 17.96
C ARG A 342 11.95 -16.61 18.76
N PHE A 343 12.70 -15.69 19.37
CA PHE A 343 13.86 -16.04 20.21
C PHE A 343 13.43 -16.74 21.50
N THR A 344 12.43 -16.16 22.17
CA THR A 344 11.81 -16.69 23.38
C THR A 344 10.28 -16.64 23.27
N GLU A 345 9.57 -17.07 24.30
CA GLU A 345 8.10 -16.93 24.33
C GLU A 345 7.64 -15.47 24.31
N SER A 346 8.48 -14.55 24.80
CA SER A 346 8.17 -13.14 24.94
C SER A 346 9.01 -12.22 24.04
N LEU A 347 9.99 -12.72 23.27
CA LEU A 347 10.83 -11.90 22.41
C LEU A 347 10.77 -12.43 20.98
N SER A 348 10.35 -11.60 20.06
CA SER A 348 10.36 -11.88 18.63
C SER A 348 11.16 -10.82 17.87
N GLY A 349 11.77 -11.24 16.77
CA GLY A 349 12.46 -10.37 15.85
C GLY A 349 12.02 -10.58 14.43
N SER A 350 12.13 -9.53 13.66
CA SER A 350 11.87 -9.53 12.21
C SER A 350 13.01 -8.85 11.48
N SER A 351 13.26 -9.27 10.27
CA SER A 351 14.15 -8.57 9.34
C SER A 351 13.58 -8.67 7.93
N TYR A 352 13.91 -7.71 7.10
CA TYR A 352 13.54 -7.75 5.69
C TYR A 352 14.62 -7.16 4.80
N LEU A 353 14.54 -7.55 3.53
CA LEU A 353 15.27 -6.98 2.41
C LEU A 353 14.26 -6.65 1.33
N SER A 354 14.37 -5.48 0.70
CA SER A 354 13.53 -5.06 -0.42
C SER A 354 14.37 -4.50 -1.56
N LEU A 355 13.97 -4.81 -2.77
CA LEU A 355 14.49 -4.27 -4.02
C LEU A 355 13.30 -3.76 -4.80
N SER A 356 13.32 -2.50 -5.21
CA SER A 356 12.25 -1.93 -6.02
C SER A 356 12.84 -1.16 -7.19
N ARG A 357 12.20 -1.33 -8.34
CA ARG A 357 12.42 -0.51 -9.52
C ARG A 357 11.10 0.08 -9.95
N ILE A 358 11.08 1.39 -10.12
CA ILE A 358 9.95 2.14 -10.62
C ILE A 358 10.36 2.75 -11.96
N ASP A 359 9.70 2.34 -13.02
CA ASP A 359 9.84 2.92 -14.35
C ASP A 359 8.71 3.95 -14.51
N TYR A 360 9.08 5.21 -14.75
CA TYR A 360 8.14 6.31 -14.99
C TYR A 360 7.85 6.35 -16.48
N THR A 361 6.63 6.13 -16.84
CA THR A 361 6.16 6.22 -18.22
C THR A 361 5.41 7.52 -18.40
N TYR A 362 5.96 8.40 -19.20
CA TYR A 362 5.29 9.66 -19.56
C TYR A 362 4.35 9.36 -20.73
N PRO A 363 3.05 9.48 -20.53
CA PRO A 363 2.09 9.23 -21.60
C PRO A 363 2.02 10.37 -22.64
N ILE A 364 2.85 11.39 -22.54
CA ILE A 364 2.85 12.53 -23.44
C ILE A 364 4.12 12.49 -24.30
N ASP A 365 3.93 12.72 -25.59
CA ASP A 365 5.01 13.12 -26.50
C ASP A 365 5.45 14.56 -26.18
N PHE A 366 6.36 14.71 -25.25
CA PHE A 366 6.99 15.99 -24.90
C PHE A 366 7.94 16.51 -26.00
N SER A 367 8.07 15.82 -27.13
CA SER A 367 8.90 16.25 -28.26
C SER A 367 8.50 17.62 -28.84
N LYS A 368 7.34 18.12 -28.42
CA LYS A 368 6.80 19.44 -28.84
C LYS A 368 6.93 20.53 -27.80
N SER A 369 7.36 20.27 -26.60
CA SER A 369 7.67 21.31 -25.61
C SER A 369 9.19 21.37 -25.38
N VAL A 370 9.70 22.57 -25.16
CA VAL A 370 11.13 22.95 -25.12
C VAL A 370 11.98 22.23 -24.05
N VAL A 371 11.45 21.25 -23.35
CA VAL A 371 12.15 20.44 -22.37
C VAL A 371 12.39 19.05 -22.98
N SER A 372 13.64 18.78 -23.34
CA SER A 372 14.07 17.40 -23.66
C SER A 372 14.07 16.57 -22.41
N VAL A 373 12.93 15.97 -22.10
CA VAL A 373 12.81 14.96 -21.06
C VAL A 373 13.18 13.64 -21.70
N ASP A 374 14.15 12.92 -21.14
CA ASP A 374 14.42 11.53 -21.51
C ASP A 374 13.09 10.75 -21.42
N GLU A 375 12.75 10.04 -22.49
CA GLU A 375 11.45 9.37 -22.68
C GLU A 375 11.15 8.29 -21.60
N SER A 376 12.11 7.93 -20.78
CA SER A 376 11.94 7.05 -19.63
C SER A 376 12.92 7.39 -18.51
N SER A 377 12.42 7.60 -17.32
CA SER A 377 13.22 7.64 -16.10
C SER A 377 12.90 6.44 -15.23
N SER A 378 13.89 5.91 -14.54
CA SER A 378 13.71 4.83 -13.59
C SER A 378 14.36 5.17 -12.26
N MET A 379 13.75 4.68 -11.18
CA MET A 379 14.28 4.80 -9.83
C MET A 379 14.46 3.40 -9.25
N ASP A 380 15.67 3.08 -8.85
CA ASP A 380 16.00 1.85 -8.17
C ASP A 380 16.13 2.11 -6.66
N THR A 381 15.47 1.30 -5.84
CA THR A 381 15.51 1.42 -4.38
C THR A 381 15.95 0.09 -3.78
N PHE A 382 16.92 0.14 -2.90
CA PHE A 382 17.34 -0.96 -2.04
C PHE A 382 16.98 -0.63 -0.61
N GLY A 383 16.30 -1.54 0.09
CA GLY A 383 15.92 -1.36 1.49
C GLY A 383 16.21 -2.59 2.33
N PHE A 384 16.60 -2.38 3.56
CA PHE A 384 16.61 -3.43 4.58
C PHE A 384 16.17 -2.88 5.93
N GLY A 385 15.61 -3.76 6.76
CA GLY A 385 15.25 -3.38 8.11
C GLY A 385 15.25 -4.57 9.04
N PHE A 386 15.29 -4.25 10.33
CA PHE A 386 15.13 -5.22 11.40
C PHE A 386 14.34 -4.63 12.54
N GLY A 387 13.61 -5.47 13.24
CA GLY A 387 12.77 -5.08 14.35
C GLY A 387 12.82 -6.11 15.47
N LEU A 388 12.61 -5.63 16.69
CA LEU A 388 12.42 -6.44 17.88
C LEU A 388 11.12 -6.04 18.54
N SER A 389 10.37 -7.01 19.01
CA SER A 389 9.10 -6.79 19.73
C SER A 389 9.03 -7.67 20.96
N LYS A 390 8.59 -7.08 22.07
CA LYS A 390 8.43 -7.77 23.36
C LYS A 390 7.13 -7.35 24.02
N PRO A 391 6.20 -8.27 24.30
CA PRO A 391 5.12 -8.00 25.25
C PRO A 391 5.72 -7.77 26.65
N LEU A 392 5.40 -6.64 27.23
CA LEU A 392 5.83 -6.27 28.59
C LEU A 392 4.90 -6.92 29.64
N ASN A 393 3.62 -6.95 29.32
CA ASN A 393 2.60 -7.63 30.11
C ASN A 393 1.39 -7.94 29.20
N LYS A 394 0.24 -8.31 29.80
CA LYS A 394 -0.99 -8.63 29.04
C LYS A 394 -1.59 -7.43 28.28
N ILE A 395 -1.26 -6.22 28.70
CA ILE A 395 -1.83 -4.97 28.17
C ILE A 395 -0.82 -4.22 27.28
N PHE A 396 0.47 -4.24 27.64
CA PHE A 396 1.47 -3.42 26.97
C PHE A 396 2.48 -4.27 26.22
N SER A 397 2.88 -3.80 25.05
CA SER A 397 4.01 -4.29 24.28
C SER A 397 4.92 -3.11 23.87
N ALA A 398 6.20 -3.40 23.74
CA ALA A 398 7.21 -2.48 23.23
C ALA A 398 7.85 -3.05 21.98
N SER A 399 8.13 -2.19 21.01
CA SER A 399 8.88 -2.58 19.81
C SER A 399 9.89 -1.48 19.43
N GLY A 400 10.98 -1.91 18.81
CA GLY A 400 11.97 -1.03 18.20
C GLY A 400 12.28 -1.54 16.81
N ASN A 401 12.33 -0.65 15.83
CA ASN A 401 12.61 -0.94 14.43
C ASN A 401 13.70 -0.01 13.92
N TYR A 402 14.48 -0.54 13.02
CA TYR A 402 15.43 0.21 12.22
C TYR A 402 15.21 -0.13 10.75
N ASP A 403 15.04 0.88 9.93
CA ASP A 403 14.86 0.77 8.50
C ASP A 403 15.90 1.65 7.79
N PHE A 404 16.47 1.09 6.74
CA PHE A 404 17.43 1.74 5.87
C PHE A 404 16.97 1.59 4.41
N SER A 405 17.05 2.68 3.66
CA SER A 405 16.85 2.63 2.21
C SER A 405 17.88 3.48 1.47
N LEU A 406 18.22 3.02 0.30
CA LEU A 406 19.11 3.64 -0.67
C LEU A 406 18.35 3.79 -1.99
N MET A 407 18.31 5.00 -2.53
CA MET A 407 17.71 5.34 -3.81
C MET A 407 18.78 5.82 -4.78
#